data_efef149e23d252f13f82cae4783da9ea
#
_entry.id   efef149e23d252f13f82cae4783da9ea
#
_cell.length_a   1.000
_cell.length_b   1.000
_cell.length_c   1.000
_cell.angle_alpha   90.00
_cell.angle_beta   90.00
_cell.angle_gamma   90.00
#
_symmetry.space_group_name_H-M   'P 1'
#
loop_
_entity.id
_entity.type
_entity.pdbx_description
1 polymer ?
#
loop_
_entity_poly.entity_id
_entity_poly.type
_entity_poly.pdbx_seq_one_letter_code
_entity_poly.pdbx_strand_id
1 'polypeptide(L)'
;MKNITQASPEDAAAILELQKLAYQSEAQLYNDLNIPPLTQTLDELRSDFTTKVFLKAQIEGKIVGSVRAYQAGITCFERLITHPDRQKQGIGTTLMEQIESCFDEVQRFELFTGHKSDRNIRLYEQLGYKLFKSEKINKTLSLVFMEKHT
;
A
#
# COMPACT_ATOMS: atom_id res chain seq x y z
N MET A 1 -18.30 0.83 -11.44
CA MET A 1 -17.15 0.60 -12.33
C MET A 1 -15.91 1.25 -11.70
N LYS A 2 -14.83 0.50 -11.55
CA LYS A 2 -13.60 1.05 -10.98
C LYS A 2 -12.77 1.73 -12.08
N ASN A 3 -12.17 2.85 -11.73
CA ASN A 3 -11.34 3.63 -12.62
C ASN A 3 -9.99 3.89 -11.94
N ILE A 4 -8.89 3.50 -12.57
CA ILE A 4 -7.56 3.66 -12.02
C ILE A 4 -6.79 4.69 -12.82
N THR A 5 -6.34 5.75 -12.13
CA THR A 5 -5.62 6.86 -12.73
C THR A 5 -4.48 7.30 -11.81
N GLN A 6 -3.60 8.14 -12.34
CA GLN A 6 -2.55 8.74 -11.54
C GLN A 6 -3.17 9.74 -10.57
N ALA A 7 -2.75 9.68 -9.30
CA ALA A 7 -3.17 10.64 -8.29
C ALA A 7 -2.26 11.86 -8.31
N SER A 8 -2.78 12.98 -7.85
CA SER A 8 -2.06 14.25 -7.74
C SER A 8 -2.09 14.74 -6.29
N PRO A 9 -1.29 15.76 -5.93
CA PRO A 9 -1.32 16.31 -4.57
C PRO A 9 -2.71 16.78 -4.11
N GLU A 10 -3.59 17.12 -5.03
CA GLU A 10 -4.97 17.48 -4.71
C GLU A 10 -5.76 16.31 -4.13
N ASP A 11 -5.34 15.07 -4.41
CA ASP A 11 -5.97 13.87 -3.87
C ASP A 11 -5.45 13.50 -2.47
N ALA A 12 -4.44 14.22 -1.97
CA ALA A 12 -3.76 13.84 -0.73
C ALA A 12 -4.69 13.74 0.47
N ALA A 13 -5.62 14.68 0.64
CA ALA A 13 -6.55 14.66 1.76
C ALA A 13 -7.45 13.42 1.72
N ALA A 14 -7.98 13.08 0.55
CA ALA A 14 -8.83 11.90 0.38
C ALA A 14 -8.04 10.61 0.56
N ILE A 15 -6.79 10.56 0.08
CA ILE A 15 -5.93 9.40 0.25
C ILE A 15 -5.56 9.22 1.73
N LEU A 16 -5.27 10.31 2.45
CA LEU A 16 -4.98 10.24 3.88
C LEU A 16 -6.17 9.71 4.68
N GLU A 17 -7.37 10.17 4.36
CA GLU A 17 -8.59 9.67 4.99
C GLU A 17 -8.78 8.18 4.75
N LEU A 18 -8.57 7.73 3.51
CA LEU A 18 -8.61 6.32 3.15
C LEU A 18 -7.54 5.52 3.90
N GLN A 19 -6.33 6.06 3.98
CA GLN A 19 -5.22 5.42 4.69
C GLN A 19 -5.55 5.19 6.16
N LYS A 20 -6.09 6.21 6.83
CA LYS A 20 -6.48 6.07 8.23
C LYS A 20 -7.57 5.03 8.42
N LEU A 21 -8.56 5.01 7.53
CA LEU A 21 -9.64 4.04 7.59
C LEU A 21 -9.12 2.62 7.38
N ALA A 22 -8.27 2.41 6.38
CA ALA A 22 -7.69 1.10 6.08
C ALA A 22 -6.83 0.58 7.24
N TYR A 23 -5.99 1.45 7.81
CA TYR A 23 -5.08 1.04 8.88
C TYR A 23 -5.73 0.98 10.26
N GLN A 24 -6.91 1.58 10.47
CA GLN A 24 -7.67 1.35 11.70
C GLN A 24 -8.05 -0.12 11.84
N SER A 25 -8.45 -0.76 10.75
CA SER A 25 -8.73 -2.21 10.74
C SER A 25 -7.47 -3.01 11.07
N GLU A 26 -6.33 -2.62 10.50
CA GLU A 26 -5.06 -3.28 10.78
C GLU A 26 -4.64 -3.06 12.24
N ALA A 27 -4.78 -1.85 12.75
CA ALA A 27 -4.40 -1.51 14.13
C ALA A 27 -5.14 -2.38 15.14
N GLN A 28 -6.38 -2.75 14.87
CA GLN A 28 -7.16 -3.60 15.75
C GLN A 28 -6.55 -4.99 15.89
N LEU A 29 -5.90 -5.50 14.84
CA LEU A 29 -5.23 -6.79 14.89
C LEU A 29 -4.05 -6.79 15.86
N TYR A 30 -3.42 -5.64 16.07
CA TYR A 30 -2.21 -5.49 16.87
C TYR A 30 -2.44 -4.74 18.17
N ASN A 31 -3.67 -4.30 18.40
CA ASN A 31 -4.05 -3.52 19.57
C ASN A 31 -3.15 -2.29 19.76
N ASP A 32 -2.83 -1.60 18.66
CA ASP A 32 -1.93 -0.45 18.65
C ASP A 32 -2.45 0.60 17.67
N LEU A 33 -2.91 1.75 18.19
CA LEU A 33 -3.45 2.85 17.39
C LEU A 33 -2.39 3.87 16.97
N ASN A 34 -1.13 3.66 17.34
CA ASN A 34 -0.04 4.60 17.06
C ASN A 34 0.88 4.14 15.93
N ILE A 35 0.42 3.23 15.08
CA ILE A 35 1.22 2.80 13.93
C ILE A 35 1.40 3.98 12.96
N PRO A 36 2.57 4.09 12.29
CA PRO A 36 2.89 5.26 11.46
C PRO A 36 1.84 5.65 10.43
N PRO A 37 1.17 4.72 9.71
CA PRO A 37 0.15 5.13 8.75
C PRO A 37 -1.04 5.86 9.36
N LEU A 38 -1.32 5.65 10.66
CA LEU A 38 -2.41 6.34 11.35
C LEU A 38 -1.99 7.72 11.88
N THR A 39 -0.70 7.96 12.03
CA THR A 39 -0.18 9.22 12.57
C THR A 39 0.41 10.14 11.51
N GLN A 40 0.48 9.70 10.26
CA GLN A 40 1.00 10.53 9.17
C GLN A 40 0.13 11.78 9.00
N THR A 41 0.77 12.93 8.84
CA THR A 41 0.06 14.20 8.61
C THR A 41 -0.19 14.43 7.13
N LEU A 42 -1.13 15.36 6.83
CA LEU A 42 -1.42 15.73 5.45
C LEU A 42 -0.18 16.32 4.75
N ASP A 43 0.59 17.14 5.45
CA ASP A 43 1.82 17.74 4.88
C ASP A 43 2.86 16.66 4.55
N GLU A 44 3.00 15.66 5.44
CA GLU A 44 3.90 14.54 5.19
C GLU A 44 3.46 13.74 3.95
N LEU A 45 2.16 13.47 3.83
CA LEU A 45 1.64 12.74 2.68
C LEU A 45 1.80 13.55 1.38
N ARG A 46 1.52 14.84 1.42
CA ARG A 46 1.75 15.71 0.26
C ARG A 46 3.20 15.71 -0.18
N SER A 47 4.12 15.69 0.78
CA SER A 47 5.55 15.62 0.51
C SER A 47 5.91 14.33 -0.24
N ASP A 48 5.23 13.22 0.05
CA ASP A 48 5.48 11.96 -0.65
C ASP A 48 5.21 12.05 -2.15
N PHE A 49 4.32 12.94 -2.59
CA PHE A 49 4.05 13.12 -4.02
C PHE A 49 5.24 13.68 -4.79
N THR A 50 6.21 14.28 -4.11
CA THR A 50 7.41 14.81 -4.77
C THR A 50 8.43 13.73 -5.09
N THR A 51 8.38 12.60 -4.40
CA THR A 51 9.38 11.52 -4.53
C THR A 51 8.79 10.17 -4.94
N LYS A 52 7.46 10.03 -4.92
CA LYS A 52 6.79 8.76 -5.18
C LYS A 52 5.74 8.91 -6.27
N VAL A 53 5.49 7.83 -7.00
CA VAL A 53 4.38 7.75 -7.94
C VAL A 53 3.16 7.24 -7.18
N PHE A 54 2.03 7.90 -7.35
CA PHE A 54 0.76 7.51 -6.73
C PHE A 54 -0.27 7.17 -7.81
N LEU A 55 -0.95 6.04 -7.63
CA LEU A 55 -2.16 5.73 -8.40
C LEU A 55 -3.35 5.69 -7.44
N LYS A 56 -4.53 5.99 -7.98
CA LYS A 56 -5.78 5.94 -7.22
C LYS A 56 -6.79 5.10 -7.98
N ALA A 57 -7.63 4.38 -7.22
CA ALA A 57 -8.78 3.67 -7.77
C ALA A 57 -10.05 4.36 -7.28
N GLN A 58 -10.93 4.69 -8.20
CA GLN A 58 -12.19 5.38 -7.87
C GLN A 58 -13.38 4.53 -8.30
N ILE A 59 -14.42 4.55 -7.47
CA ILE A 59 -15.74 3.99 -7.79
C ILE A 59 -16.75 5.11 -7.50
N GLU A 60 -17.52 5.48 -8.52
CA GLU A 60 -18.52 6.55 -8.41
C GLU A 60 -17.92 7.85 -7.86
N GLY A 61 -16.71 8.18 -8.32
CA GLY A 61 -16.03 9.41 -7.95
C GLY A 61 -15.33 9.38 -6.60
N LYS A 62 -15.42 8.28 -5.84
CA LYS A 62 -14.77 8.15 -4.53
C LYS A 62 -13.51 7.31 -4.63
N ILE A 63 -12.43 7.75 -3.98
CA ILE A 63 -11.19 6.99 -3.93
C ILE A 63 -11.38 5.83 -2.95
N VAL A 64 -11.26 4.60 -3.46
CA VAL A 64 -11.45 3.38 -2.68
C VAL A 64 -10.17 2.54 -2.56
N GLY A 65 -9.12 2.93 -3.24
CA GLY A 65 -7.82 2.31 -3.13
C GLY A 65 -6.74 3.23 -3.66
N SER A 66 -5.52 3.02 -3.20
CA SER A 66 -4.37 3.78 -3.68
C SER A 66 -3.11 2.94 -3.49
N VAL A 67 -2.16 3.10 -4.38
CA VAL A 67 -0.83 2.52 -4.25
C VAL A 67 0.19 3.61 -4.53
N ARG A 68 1.26 3.60 -3.74
CA ARG A 68 2.40 4.49 -3.95
C ARG A 68 3.66 3.67 -4.08
N ALA A 69 4.59 4.16 -4.88
CA ALA A 69 5.85 3.45 -5.09
C ALA A 69 6.96 4.40 -5.44
N TYR A 70 8.18 4.01 -5.11
CA TYR A 70 9.39 4.72 -5.51
C TYR A 70 10.51 3.73 -5.79
N GLN A 71 11.44 4.13 -6.65
CA GLN A 71 12.58 3.31 -7.01
C GLN A 71 13.82 3.77 -6.26
N ALA A 72 14.54 2.80 -5.70
CA ALA A 72 15.85 3.04 -5.10
C ALA A 72 16.79 1.94 -5.63
N GLY A 73 17.77 2.34 -6.45
CA GLY A 73 18.63 1.39 -7.12
C GLY A 73 17.84 0.45 -8.03
N ILE A 74 17.99 -0.85 -7.84
CA ILE A 74 17.33 -1.87 -8.66
C ILE A 74 15.95 -2.27 -8.09
N THR A 75 15.54 -1.68 -6.97
CA THR A 75 14.34 -2.08 -6.25
C THR A 75 13.28 -0.99 -6.28
N CYS A 76 12.04 -1.38 -6.52
CA CYS A 76 10.86 -0.54 -6.35
C CYS A 76 10.18 -0.92 -5.05
N PHE A 77 9.97 0.07 -4.18
CA PHE A 77 9.27 -0.10 -2.90
C PHE A 77 7.84 0.38 -3.04
N GLU A 78 6.89 -0.44 -2.58
CA GLU A 78 5.46 -0.22 -2.82
C GLU A 78 4.67 -0.21 -1.50
N ARG A 79 3.57 0.55 -1.49
CA ARG A 79 2.58 0.52 -0.40
C ARG A 79 1.18 0.60 -0.99
N LEU A 80 0.37 -0.40 -0.69
CA LEU A 80 -1.02 -0.50 -1.15
C LEU A 80 -1.98 -0.26 0.01
N ILE A 81 -3.04 0.51 -0.24
CA ILE A 81 -4.17 0.65 0.69
C ILE A 81 -5.47 0.43 -0.08
N THR A 82 -6.43 -0.24 0.56
CA THR A 82 -7.75 -0.49 -0.02
C THR A 82 -8.81 -0.25 1.06
N HIS A 83 -9.92 0.39 0.68
CA HIS A 83 -11.04 0.61 1.58
C HIS A 83 -11.50 -0.74 2.16
N PRO A 84 -11.71 -0.84 3.49
CA PRO A 84 -12.10 -2.12 4.10
C PRO A 84 -13.34 -2.76 3.49
N ASP A 85 -14.32 -1.95 3.07
CA ASP A 85 -15.57 -2.44 2.48
C ASP A 85 -15.42 -2.82 1.01
N ARG A 86 -14.28 -2.57 0.40
CA ARG A 86 -14.02 -2.83 -1.01
C ARG A 86 -12.95 -3.89 -1.25
N GLN A 87 -12.62 -4.65 -0.24
CA GLN A 87 -11.66 -5.74 -0.38
C GLN A 87 -12.28 -6.91 -1.15
N LYS A 88 -11.44 -7.76 -1.75
CA LYS A 88 -11.85 -8.92 -2.56
C LYS A 88 -12.58 -8.54 -3.86
N GLN A 89 -12.43 -7.31 -4.34
CA GLN A 89 -13.02 -6.85 -5.61
C GLN A 89 -11.98 -6.67 -6.71
N GLY A 90 -10.75 -7.13 -6.49
CA GLY A 90 -9.69 -7.02 -7.48
C GLY A 90 -9.03 -5.65 -7.56
N ILE A 91 -9.41 -4.71 -6.69
CA ILE A 91 -8.85 -3.34 -6.69
C ILE A 91 -7.36 -3.37 -6.39
N GLY A 92 -6.96 -4.08 -5.34
CA GLY A 92 -5.56 -4.19 -4.96
C GLY A 92 -4.71 -4.83 -6.05
N THR A 93 -5.19 -5.92 -6.62
CA THR A 93 -4.50 -6.61 -7.71
C THR A 93 -4.27 -5.67 -8.89
N THR A 94 -5.32 -4.95 -9.32
CA THR A 94 -5.21 -4.04 -10.46
C THR A 94 -4.27 -2.87 -10.18
N LEU A 95 -4.35 -2.29 -8.97
CA LEU A 95 -3.44 -1.21 -8.58
C LEU A 95 -1.98 -1.67 -8.58
N MET A 96 -1.71 -2.85 -8.03
CA MET A 96 -0.36 -3.39 -7.99
C MET A 96 0.19 -3.65 -9.38
N GLU A 97 -0.62 -4.25 -10.26
CA GLU A 97 -0.20 -4.51 -11.64
C GLU A 97 0.11 -3.21 -12.39
N GLN A 98 -0.72 -2.20 -12.20
CA GLN A 98 -0.52 -0.93 -12.89
C GLN A 98 0.65 -0.12 -12.35
N ILE A 99 0.87 -0.11 -11.03
CA ILE A 99 2.01 0.62 -10.47
C ILE A 99 3.32 -0.03 -10.90
N GLU A 100 3.36 -1.35 -10.98
CA GLU A 100 4.56 -2.06 -11.39
C GLU A 100 4.91 -1.78 -12.85
N SER A 101 3.91 -1.54 -13.70
CA SER A 101 4.15 -1.17 -15.08
C SER A 101 4.78 0.21 -15.24
N CYS A 102 4.78 1.04 -14.20
CA CYS A 102 5.42 2.35 -14.21
C CYS A 102 6.94 2.26 -13.98
N PHE A 103 7.46 1.10 -13.62
CA PHE A 103 8.86 0.91 -13.24
C PHE A 103 9.50 -0.22 -14.06
N ASP A 104 9.78 0.06 -15.32
CA ASP A 104 10.24 -0.96 -16.28
C ASP A 104 11.66 -1.45 -16.03
N GLU A 105 12.50 -0.63 -15.38
CA GLU A 105 13.93 -0.90 -15.26
C GLU A 105 14.33 -1.52 -13.91
N VAL A 106 13.36 -1.76 -13.01
CA VAL A 106 13.68 -2.36 -11.73
C VAL A 106 13.87 -3.87 -11.88
N GLN A 107 14.66 -4.46 -10.99
CA GLN A 107 14.91 -5.90 -10.98
C GLN A 107 14.13 -6.61 -9.88
N ARG A 108 13.62 -5.87 -8.89
CA ARG A 108 12.79 -6.44 -7.85
C ARG A 108 11.81 -5.42 -7.30
N PHE A 109 10.70 -5.95 -6.78
CA PHE A 109 9.70 -5.17 -6.05
C PHE A 109 9.69 -5.63 -4.60
N GLU A 110 9.57 -4.69 -3.68
CA GLU A 110 9.53 -4.98 -2.26
C GLU A 110 8.40 -4.25 -1.58
N LEU A 111 7.74 -4.93 -0.65
CA LEU A 111 6.74 -4.34 0.23
C LEU A 111 6.79 -5.03 1.58
N PHE A 112 6.07 -4.46 2.55
CA PHE A 112 5.91 -5.11 3.84
C PHE A 112 4.48 -4.97 4.32
N THR A 113 4.09 -5.85 5.23
CA THR A 113 2.78 -5.82 5.87
C THR A 113 2.91 -6.43 7.27
N GLY A 114 1.89 -6.25 8.09
CA GLY A 114 1.88 -6.84 9.43
C GLY A 114 1.74 -8.36 9.38
N HIS A 115 2.34 -9.04 10.34
CA HIS A 115 2.38 -10.51 10.35
C HIS A 115 1.01 -11.16 10.54
N LYS A 116 0.01 -10.43 11.05
CA LYS A 116 -1.36 -10.94 11.21
C LYS A 116 -2.29 -10.52 10.07
N SER A 117 -1.77 -9.82 9.07
CA SER A 117 -2.55 -9.33 7.94
C SER A 117 -2.66 -10.43 6.87
N ASP A 118 -3.34 -11.51 7.20
CA ASP A 118 -3.44 -12.71 6.35
C ASP A 118 -3.98 -12.40 4.96
N ARG A 119 -4.94 -11.49 4.86
CA ARG A 119 -5.54 -11.11 3.58
C ARG A 119 -4.51 -10.44 2.67
N ASN A 120 -3.72 -9.52 3.22
CA ASN A 120 -2.68 -8.84 2.46
C ASN A 120 -1.58 -9.82 2.04
N ILE A 121 -1.16 -10.67 2.95
CA ILE A 121 -0.14 -11.68 2.67
C ILE A 121 -0.58 -12.57 1.51
N ARG A 122 -1.81 -13.06 1.54
CA ARG A 122 -2.35 -13.90 0.47
C ARG A 122 -2.43 -13.16 -0.86
N LEU A 123 -2.84 -11.89 -0.84
CA LEU A 123 -2.89 -11.06 -2.04
C LEU A 123 -1.50 -10.97 -2.68
N TYR A 124 -0.50 -10.66 -1.89
CA TYR A 124 0.85 -10.51 -2.41
C TYR A 124 1.44 -11.84 -2.88
N GLU A 125 1.15 -12.94 -2.18
CA GLU A 125 1.56 -14.27 -2.63
C GLU A 125 0.96 -14.62 -3.98
N GLN A 126 -0.31 -14.29 -4.20
CA GLN A 126 -0.99 -14.51 -5.47
C GLN A 126 -0.36 -13.68 -6.60
N LEU A 127 0.22 -12.54 -6.27
CA LEU A 127 0.90 -11.68 -7.24
C LEU A 127 2.37 -12.07 -7.48
N GLY A 128 2.83 -13.13 -6.82
CA GLY A 128 4.17 -13.66 -7.03
C GLY A 128 5.21 -13.22 -5.99
N TYR A 129 4.78 -12.54 -4.94
CA TYR A 129 5.67 -12.11 -3.85
C TYR A 129 5.96 -13.26 -2.91
N LYS A 130 7.18 -13.27 -2.35
CA LYS A 130 7.61 -14.25 -1.36
C LYS A 130 8.17 -13.53 -0.15
N LEU A 131 7.87 -14.07 1.04
CA LEU A 131 8.43 -13.57 2.28
C LEU A 131 9.94 -13.84 2.31
N PHE A 132 10.73 -12.82 2.63
CA PHE A 132 12.19 -12.99 2.70
C PHE A 132 12.78 -12.50 4.02
N LYS A 133 12.03 -11.74 4.83
CA LYS A 133 12.51 -11.20 6.09
C LYS A 133 11.33 -10.89 6.99
N SER A 134 11.53 -11.01 8.30
CA SER A 134 10.56 -10.47 9.26
C SER A 134 11.31 -9.64 10.30
N GLU A 135 10.61 -8.65 10.87
CA GLU A 135 11.21 -7.72 11.82
C GLU A 135 10.21 -7.45 12.94
N LYS A 136 10.62 -7.74 14.17
CA LYS A 136 9.78 -7.49 15.34
C LYS A 136 9.83 -6.01 15.70
N ILE A 137 8.67 -5.36 15.71
CA ILE A 137 8.55 -3.93 16.02
C ILE A 137 8.29 -3.76 17.52
N ASN A 138 7.37 -4.54 18.07
CA ASN A 138 7.04 -4.52 19.50
C ASN A 138 6.45 -5.88 19.90
N LYS A 139 5.85 -5.96 21.10
CA LYS A 139 5.32 -7.23 21.62
C LYS A 139 4.18 -7.80 20.78
N THR A 140 3.44 -6.95 20.08
CA THR A 140 2.22 -7.36 19.36
C THR A 140 2.37 -7.31 17.84
N LEU A 141 3.36 -6.60 17.32
CA LEU A 141 3.51 -6.38 15.88
C LEU A 141 4.89 -6.82 15.41
N SER A 142 4.90 -7.67 14.38
CA SER A 142 6.06 -7.93 13.54
C SER A 142 5.71 -7.57 12.11
N LEU A 143 6.66 -7.04 11.37
CA LEU A 143 6.48 -6.80 9.94
C LEU A 143 7.08 -7.96 9.16
N VAL A 144 6.38 -8.39 8.12
CA VAL A 144 6.89 -9.37 7.17
C VAL A 144 7.18 -8.63 5.86
N PHE A 145 8.39 -8.83 5.37
CA PHE A 145 8.86 -8.19 4.14
C PHE A 145 8.79 -9.20 3.02
N MET A 146 8.20 -8.79 1.91
CA MET A 146 7.98 -9.66 0.76
C MET A 146 8.61 -9.05 -0.49
N GLU A 147 9.09 -9.90 -1.38
CA GLU A 147 9.74 -9.46 -2.61
C GLU A 147 9.28 -10.28 -3.80
N LYS A 148 9.39 -9.65 -4.96
CA LYS A 148 9.16 -10.32 -6.25
C LYS A 148 10.26 -9.85 -7.21
N HIS A 149 10.91 -10.80 -7.88
CA HIS A 149 11.92 -10.51 -8.89
C HIS A 149 11.29 -10.47 -10.26
N THR A 150 11.74 -9.53 -11.08
CA THR A 150 11.25 -9.40 -12.45
C THR A 150 11.85 -10.43 -13.38
#